data_e3249bbf7ebcada0eccc828934fc5b48
#
_entry.id   e3249bbf7ebcada0eccc828934fc5b48
#
_cell.length_a   1.000
_cell.length_b   1.000
_cell.length_c   1.000
_cell.angle_alpha   90.00
_cell.angle_beta   90.00
_cell.angle_gamma   90.00
#
_symmetry.space_group_name_H-M   'P 1'
#
loop_
_entity.id
_entity.type
_entity.pdbx_description
1 polymer ?
#
loop_
_entity_poly.entity_id
_entity_poly.type
_entity_poly.pdbx_seq_one_letter_code
_entity_poly.pdbx_strand_id
1 'polypeptide(L)'
;MAGSTVQRNAGQTVALSVTNTSHASTLIDDTTNDQINYASFLNTGASPIAVKFNSFSPCPPAVFPVDGSTLGDYVLPAGMTSPLILATPTTPFYMTAISTSGTAGILYITPVGDQS
;
A
#
# COMPACT_ATOMS: atom_id res chain seq x y z
N MET A 1 8.76 20.78 3.75
CA MET A 1 8.20 21.76 4.63
C MET A 1 7.59 21.13 5.86
N ALA A 2 8.10 21.51 6.99
CA ALA A 2 7.63 20.93 8.24
C ALA A 2 6.16 21.26 8.43
N GLY A 3 5.39 20.31 8.86
CA GLY A 3 3.99 20.50 9.16
C GLY A 3 3.04 20.54 7.98
N SER A 4 3.56 20.40 6.76
CA SER A 4 2.66 20.37 5.61
C SER A 4 1.90 19.06 5.59
N THR A 5 0.59 19.14 5.45
CA THR A 5 -0.27 17.96 5.26
C THR A 5 -0.76 17.87 3.83
N VAL A 6 -0.37 18.80 2.98
CA VAL A 6 -0.78 18.82 1.58
C VAL A 6 0.14 17.91 0.79
N GLN A 7 -0.45 16.95 0.09
CA GLN A 7 0.28 16.02 -0.76
C GLN A 7 -0.16 16.24 -2.20
N ARG A 8 0.79 16.15 -3.11
CA ARG A 8 0.50 16.25 -4.54
C ARG A 8 0.14 14.88 -5.06
N ASN A 9 -1.04 14.77 -5.66
CA ASN A 9 -1.44 13.54 -6.33
C ASN A 9 -0.53 13.32 -7.54
N ALA A 10 0.20 12.22 -7.56
CA ALA A 10 1.20 11.93 -8.59
C ALA A 10 0.79 10.79 -9.52
N GLY A 11 -0.38 10.22 -9.33
CA GLY A 11 -0.85 9.11 -10.16
C GLY A 11 -2.30 8.79 -9.90
N GLN A 12 -2.78 7.75 -10.57
CA GLN A 12 -4.14 7.29 -10.40
C GLN A 12 -4.23 6.33 -9.22
N THR A 13 -5.39 6.28 -8.60
CA THR A 13 -5.64 5.38 -7.48
C THR A 13 -5.86 3.97 -7.98
N VAL A 14 -5.14 3.02 -7.39
CA VAL A 14 -5.32 1.59 -7.63
C VAL A 14 -6.16 1.02 -6.50
N ALA A 15 -7.17 0.22 -6.84
CA ALA A 15 -7.99 -0.48 -5.86
C ALA A 15 -7.65 -1.96 -5.88
N LEU A 16 -7.27 -2.50 -4.73
CA LEU A 16 -6.97 -3.92 -4.58
C LEU A 16 -8.03 -4.59 -3.72
N SER A 17 -8.59 -5.68 -4.22
CA SER A 17 -9.47 -6.55 -3.45
C SER A 17 -8.61 -7.55 -2.69
N VAL A 18 -8.52 -7.41 -1.37
CA VAL A 18 -7.56 -8.14 -0.55
C VAL A 18 -8.29 -9.14 0.34
N THR A 19 -7.83 -10.39 0.30
CA THR A 19 -8.37 -11.48 1.14
C THR A 19 -7.23 -12.09 1.96
N ASN A 20 -7.48 -13.25 2.57
CA ASN A 20 -6.45 -13.97 3.32
C ASN A 20 -5.51 -14.78 2.43
N THR A 21 -5.63 -14.64 1.11
CA THR A 21 -4.64 -15.10 0.14
C THR A 21 -3.92 -13.88 -0.41
N SER A 22 -2.59 -13.90 -0.46
CA SER A 22 -1.83 -12.74 -0.92
C SER A 22 -2.28 -12.34 -2.32
N HIS A 23 -2.56 -11.04 -2.49
CA HIS A 23 -2.93 -10.49 -3.80
C HIS A 23 -1.78 -10.65 -4.77
N ALA A 24 -2.08 -10.86 -6.03
CA ALA A 24 -1.05 -10.93 -7.07
C ALA A 24 -0.25 -9.63 -7.11
N SER A 25 1.02 -9.75 -7.53
CA SER A 25 1.90 -8.59 -7.69
C SER A 25 1.24 -7.56 -8.59
N THR A 26 1.15 -6.33 -8.10
CA THR A 26 0.47 -5.23 -8.79
C THR A 26 1.42 -4.07 -8.97
N LEU A 27 1.46 -3.54 -10.20
CA LEU A 27 2.29 -2.38 -10.53
C LEU A 27 1.65 -1.11 -9.98
N ILE A 28 2.44 -0.32 -9.28
CA ILE A 28 2.08 1.03 -8.84
C ILE A 28 3.01 2.00 -9.53
N ASP A 29 2.45 2.89 -10.33
CA ASP A 29 3.23 3.83 -11.11
C ASP A 29 2.64 5.23 -11.01
N ASP A 30 3.48 6.22 -11.26
CA ASP A 30 3.03 7.60 -11.31
C ASP A 30 2.63 7.98 -12.74
N THR A 31 2.03 9.17 -12.87
CA THR A 31 1.67 9.73 -14.17
C THR A 31 2.47 11.00 -14.47
N THR A 32 3.51 11.26 -13.68
CA THR A 32 4.38 12.42 -13.86
C THR A 32 5.76 11.95 -14.29
N ASN A 33 6.64 12.91 -14.60
CA ASN A 33 8.04 12.62 -14.87
C ASN A 33 8.91 12.70 -13.62
N ASP A 34 8.30 12.98 -12.48
CA ASP A 34 9.03 13.12 -11.22
C ASP A 34 9.33 11.75 -10.63
N GLN A 35 10.37 11.71 -9.83
CA GLN A 35 10.71 10.54 -9.05
C GLN A 35 9.84 10.53 -7.79
N ILE A 36 8.93 9.58 -7.70
CA ILE A 36 7.93 9.51 -6.62
C ILE A 36 8.31 8.39 -5.68
N ASN A 37 8.42 8.71 -4.39
CA ASN A 37 8.86 7.81 -3.33
C ASN A 37 7.83 7.62 -2.23
N TYR A 38 6.59 8.05 -2.44
CA TYR A 38 5.54 7.98 -1.42
C TYR A 38 4.25 7.52 -2.05
N ALA A 39 3.42 6.88 -1.24
CA ALA A 39 2.06 6.55 -1.64
C ALA A 39 1.11 6.69 -0.46
N SER A 40 -0.12 7.03 -0.79
CA SER A 40 -1.22 7.12 0.17
C SER A 40 -1.98 5.81 0.18
N PHE A 41 -2.25 5.28 1.38
CA PHE A 41 -2.93 4.00 1.57
C PHE A 41 -4.18 4.21 2.38
N LEU A 42 -5.28 3.61 1.93
CA LEU A 42 -6.56 3.68 2.63
C LEU A 42 -7.21 2.30 2.62
N ASN A 43 -7.25 1.65 3.78
CA ASN A 43 -7.89 0.36 3.95
C ASN A 43 -9.32 0.58 4.44
N THR A 44 -10.30 0.39 3.57
CA THR A 44 -11.71 0.58 3.90
C THR A 44 -12.39 -0.73 4.31
N GLY A 45 -11.64 -1.83 4.35
CA GLY A 45 -12.20 -3.12 4.73
C GLY A 45 -12.36 -3.28 6.23
N ALA A 46 -12.99 -4.37 6.62
CA ALA A 46 -13.27 -4.68 8.03
C ALA A 46 -12.11 -5.39 8.72
N SER A 47 -11.06 -5.74 8.00
CA SER A 47 -9.90 -6.47 8.53
C SER A 47 -8.62 -5.73 8.22
N PRO A 48 -7.59 -5.82 9.09
CA PRO A 48 -6.30 -5.21 8.78
C PRO A 48 -5.64 -5.89 7.58
N ILE A 49 -4.77 -5.14 6.90
CA ILE A 49 -4.09 -5.59 5.69
C ILE A 49 -2.59 -5.38 5.87
N ALA A 50 -1.81 -6.43 5.60
CA ALA A 50 -0.35 -6.32 5.55
C ALA A 50 0.07 -6.09 4.10
N VAL A 51 1.02 -5.18 3.88
CA VAL A 51 1.47 -4.80 2.54
C VAL A 51 2.98 -4.98 2.41
N LYS A 52 3.39 -5.48 1.26
CA LYS A 52 4.80 -5.67 0.90
C LYS A 52 5.11 -4.93 -0.39
N PHE A 53 6.26 -4.29 -0.45
CA PHE A 53 6.71 -3.55 -1.63
C PHE A 53 7.99 -4.16 -2.19
N ASN A 54 8.16 -4.05 -3.51
CA ASN A 54 9.36 -4.51 -4.18
C ASN A 54 9.62 -3.64 -5.41
N SER A 55 10.91 -3.37 -5.67
CA SER A 55 11.29 -2.56 -6.84
C SER A 55 11.22 -3.35 -8.14
N PHE A 56 11.18 -4.67 -8.07
CA PHE A 56 11.20 -5.55 -9.24
C PHE A 56 9.96 -6.40 -9.31
N SER A 57 9.58 -6.80 -10.53
CA SER A 57 8.47 -7.72 -10.76
C SER A 57 8.97 -9.17 -10.74
N PRO A 58 8.23 -10.08 -10.13
CA PRO A 58 7.04 -9.86 -9.31
C PRO A 58 7.39 -9.55 -7.85
N CYS A 59 6.50 -8.85 -7.17
CA CYS A 59 6.64 -8.70 -5.72
C CYS A 59 6.34 -10.03 -5.05
N PRO A 60 7.19 -10.49 -4.10
CA PRO A 60 6.91 -11.72 -3.36
C PRO A 60 5.58 -11.62 -2.60
N PRO A 61 4.96 -12.75 -2.25
CA PRO A 61 3.71 -12.72 -1.49
C PRO A 61 3.86 -11.99 -0.17
N ALA A 62 2.84 -11.22 0.20
CA ALA A 62 2.79 -10.56 1.50
C ALA A 62 2.54 -11.59 2.60
N VAL A 63 3.08 -11.34 3.79
CA VAL A 63 2.96 -12.22 4.95
C VAL A 63 2.35 -11.43 6.09
N PHE A 64 1.27 -11.94 6.69
CA PHE A 64 0.66 -11.31 7.85
C PHE A 64 1.41 -11.77 9.10
N PRO A 65 1.82 -10.84 9.99
CA PRO A 65 2.58 -11.23 11.19
C PRO A 65 1.72 -12.01 12.16
N VAL A 66 2.32 -13.01 12.82
CA VAL A 66 1.67 -13.83 13.83
C VAL A 66 2.52 -13.84 15.09
N ASP A 67 1.87 -13.60 16.22
CA ASP A 67 2.55 -13.53 17.51
C ASP A 67 3.36 -14.79 17.77
N GLY A 68 4.62 -14.59 18.07
CA GLY A 68 5.53 -15.66 18.51
C GLY A 68 5.97 -16.64 17.42
N SER A 69 5.53 -16.47 16.16
CA SER A 69 5.86 -17.47 15.14
C SER A 69 6.28 -16.86 13.79
N THR A 70 5.62 -15.83 13.31
CA THR A 70 5.84 -15.34 11.95
C THR A 70 6.13 -13.85 11.97
N LEU A 71 7.27 -13.46 11.39
CA LEU A 71 7.53 -12.05 11.07
C LEU A 71 6.77 -11.73 9.79
N GLY A 72 6.17 -10.54 9.75
CA GLY A 72 5.32 -10.16 8.63
C GLY A 72 5.63 -8.79 8.11
N ASP A 73 4.79 -8.36 7.19
CA ASP A 73 4.94 -7.08 6.51
C ASP A 73 4.17 -5.99 7.26
N TYR A 74 4.25 -4.75 6.77
CA TYR A 74 3.64 -3.61 7.43
C TYR A 74 2.11 -3.72 7.44
N VAL A 75 1.50 -3.53 8.60
CA VAL A 75 0.05 -3.72 8.78
C VAL A 75 -0.67 -2.37 8.76
N LEU A 76 -1.67 -2.26 7.87
CA LEU A 76 -2.59 -1.13 7.84
C LEU A 76 -3.84 -1.48 8.63
N PRO A 77 -4.32 -0.59 9.52
CA PRO A 77 -5.51 -0.89 10.32
C PRO A 77 -6.77 -1.00 9.46
N ALA A 78 -7.76 -1.70 10.00
CA ALA A 78 -9.08 -1.80 9.36
C ALA A 78 -9.86 -0.49 9.51
N GLY A 79 -10.79 -0.27 8.60
CA GLY A 79 -11.75 0.83 8.73
C GLY A 79 -11.12 2.20 8.76
N MET A 80 -10.08 2.41 7.97
CA MET A 80 -9.41 3.71 7.94
C MET A 80 -10.35 4.79 7.40
N THR A 81 -10.39 5.91 8.09
CA THR A 81 -11.17 7.09 7.65
C THR A 81 -10.26 8.18 7.09
N SER A 82 -8.96 8.04 7.27
CA SER A 82 -7.96 8.95 6.72
C SER A 82 -6.83 8.14 6.12
N PRO A 83 -6.27 8.57 4.98
CA PRO A 83 -5.16 7.83 4.39
C PRO A 83 -3.89 7.96 5.21
N LEU A 84 -3.03 6.95 5.09
CA LEU A 84 -1.70 6.95 5.66
C LEU A 84 -0.68 7.07 4.53
N ILE A 85 0.26 7.99 4.67
CA ILE A 85 1.31 8.19 3.68
C ILE A 85 2.54 7.40 4.12
N LEU A 86 2.99 6.50 3.28
CA LEU A 86 4.20 5.70 3.53
C LEU A 86 5.26 5.99 2.49
N ALA A 87 6.52 5.93 2.90
CA ALA A 87 7.62 5.91 1.96
C ALA A 87 7.63 4.55 1.25
N THR A 88 7.81 4.57 -0.06
CA THR A 88 7.79 3.37 -0.90
C THR A 88 9.05 3.35 -1.76
N PRO A 89 9.34 2.24 -2.43
CA PRO A 89 10.37 2.28 -3.48
C PRO A 89 9.97 3.32 -4.54
N THR A 90 10.96 3.83 -5.24
CA THR A 90 10.71 4.79 -6.33
C THR A 90 9.80 4.14 -7.37
N THR A 91 8.79 4.89 -7.82
CA THR A 91 7.91 4.40 -8.88
C THR A 91 8.67 4.21 -10.20
N PRO A 92 8.32 3.19 -11.00
CA PRO A 92 7.30 2.18 -10.68
C PRO A 92 7.81 1.17 -9.66
N PHE A 93 6.90 0.69 -8.84
CA PHE A 93 7.22 -0.40 -7.92
C PHE A 93 6.05 -1.40 -7.92
N TYR A 94 6.27 -2.54 -7.29
CA TYR A 94 5.28 -3.61 -7.25
C TYR A 94 4.92 -3.88 -5.82
N MET A 95 3.66 -4.27 -5.58
CA MET A 95 3.21 -4.58 -4.23
C MET A 95 2.29 -5.78 -4.19
N THR A 96 2.27 -6.42 -3.03
CA THR A 96 1.31 -7.46 -2.68
C THR A 96 0.67 -7.10 -1.36
N ALA A 97 -0.48 -7.69 -1.07
CA ALA A 97 -1.21 -7.41 0.15
C ALA A 97 -1.98 -8.65 0.58
N ILE A 98 -2.16 -8.80 1.90
CA ILE A 98 -2.88 -9.92 2.48
C ILE A 98 -3.62 -9.45 3.73
N SER A 99 -4.82 -9.99 3.97
CA SER A 99 -5.57 -9.71 5.19
C SER A 99 -5.78 -11.00 5.99
N THR A 100 -6.51 -10.88 7.10
CA THR A 100 -6.83 -12.03 7.95
C THR A 100 -8.19 -12.64 7.63
N SER A 101 -8.94 -12.04 6.69
CA SER A 101 -10.31 -12.46 6.39
C SER A 101 -10.42 -12.99 4.98
N GLY A 102 -11.22 -14.06 4.81
CA GLY A 102 -11.57 -14.56 3.48
C GLY A 102 -12.54 -13.65 2.74
N THR A 103 -13.18 -12.72 3.45
CA THR A 103 -14.04 -11.71 2.83
C THR A 103 -13.18 -10.56 2.34
N ALA A 104 -13.33 -10.19 1.07
CA ALA A 104 -12.49 -9.16 0.47
C ALA A 104 -12.74 -7.79 1.09
N GLY A 105 -11.66 -7.09 1.38
CA GLY A 105 -11.68 -5.67 1.70
C GLY A 105 -10.94 -4.90 0.63
N ILE A 106 -11.31 -3.64 0.43
CA ILE A 106 -10.69 -2.83 -0.62
C ILE A 106 -9.61 -1.94 -0.03
N LEU A 107 -8.40 -2.06 -0.59
CA LEU A 107 -7.28 -1.18 -0.28
C LEU A 107 -7.06 -0.23 -1.44
N TYR A 108 -7.07 1.06 -1.17
CA TYR A 108 -6.80 2.09 -2.18
C TYR A 108 -5.38 2.60 -2.04
N ILE A 109 -4.65 2.65 -3.14
CA ILE A 109 -3.26 3.10 -3.18
C ILE A 109 -3.13 4.20 -4.21
N THR A 110 -2.56 5.34 -3.82
CA THR A 110 -2.35 6.48 -4.72
C THR A 110 -0.94 6.98 -4.59
N PRO A 111 -0.14 7.00 -5.66
CA PRO A 111 1.17 7.65 -5.61
C PRO A 111 1.01 9.14 -5.31
N VAL A 112 1.81 9.65 -4.37
CA VAL A 112 1.75 11.07 -3.99
C VAL A 112 3.16 11.63 -3.92
N GLY A 113 3.28 12.90 -4.21
CA GLY A 113 4.53 13.63 -4.08
C GLY A 113 4.49 14.61 -2.92
N ASP A 114 5.67 15.03 -2.48
CA ASP A 114 5.77 16.05 -1.46
C ASP A 114 5.44 17.40 -2.07
N GLN A 115 4.57 18.14 -1.40
CA GLN A 115 4.10 19.44 -1.88
C GLN A 115 4.96 20.60 -1.39
N SER A 116 5.82 20.36 -0.44
CA SER A 116 6.64 21.43 0.15
C SER A 116 7.61 22.09 -0.83
#